data_5e2af1ba140b4ca6442bd1ecac67e89b
#
_entry.id   5e2af1ba140b4ca6442bd1ecac67e89b
#
_cell.length_a   1.000
_cell.length_b   1.000
_cell.length_c   1.000
_cell.angle_alpha   90.00
_cell.angle_beta   90.00
_cell.angle_gamma   90.00
#
_symmetry.space_group_name_H-M   'P 1'
#
loop_
_entity.id
_entity.type
_entity.pdbx_description
1 polymer ?
#
loop_
_entity_poly.entity_id
_entity_poly.type
_entity_poly.pdbx_seq_one_letter_code
_entity_poly.pdbx_strand_id
1 'polypeptide(L)'
;MTLISNSYSPDIIRPKLPVEKVFLYRPQAEWTYSHHASITFFNGHFYTIWSNGHEHEDYPGQRVLMATSSDFTHWSEPRTLVGPLRGKHSEVILTAAGFHQHEGTLVAYFGQYEYSQQGLQNGIRMAHDHQDSSLWAMTTRDGQHWSQPIDMHAPLVPNHGPQPTRSGRLVISGNISFPYSDDPSGLSGWKMTGIYPADMQAGIFDDSQAFWAVQARMGWPAGLCEGSFYQTDDGVLHMLLRTTGPGHAGKNWQTESHDDGTTWQPPIESDFSDNDTKFHFGRLPDGRFYYVGSPDPLPRGTRNPLVLSLSDDGILFNRHFVLADEPYEMQRLGMHKGGTYGYPHTMVHDGYLYLIFSLRKEAVAALRVPLSQL
;
A
#
# COMPACT_ATOMS: atom_id res chain seq x y z
N MET A 1 -15.57 -7.32 18.43
CA MET A 1 -14.30 -7.18 17.67
C MET A 1 -13.17 -7.76 18.49
N THR A 2 -12.37 -8.65 17.88
CA THR A 2 -11.22 -9.26 18.55
C THR A 2 -10.03 -8.30 18.49
N LEU A 3 -9.37 -8.04 19.62
CA LEU A 3 -8.25 -7.10 19.66
C LEU A 3 -6.99 -7.72 19.05
N ILE A 4 -6.52 -7.16 17.96
CA ILE A 4 -5.28 -7.57 17.29
C ILE A 4 -4.10 -6.92 17.99
N SER A 5 -3.05 -7.70 18.21
CA SER A 5 -1.87 -7.24 18.94
C SER A 5 -0.57 -7.77 18.36
N ASN A 6 0.53 -7.09 18.67
CA ASN A 6 1.86 -7.64 18.52
C ASN A 6 2.64 -7.55 19.86
N SER A 7 3.58 -8.46 20.04
CA SER A 7 4.48 -8.46 21.20
C SER A 7 5.82 -7.78 20.90
N TYR A 8 5.86 -6.91 19.89
CA TYR A 8 7.10 -6.22 19.52
C TYR A 8 7.55 -5.26 20.65
N SER A 9 8.83 -5.31 20.96
CA SER A 9 9.47 -4.35 21.87
C SER A 9 10.83 -3.95 21.28
N PRO A 10 11.13 -2.67 21.16
CA PRO A 10 12.41 -2.20 20.64
C PRO A 10 13.60 -2.62 21.51
N ASP A 11 13.39 -2.87 22.80
CA ASP A 11 14.42 -3.26 23.76
C ASP A 11 14.90 -4.72 23.61
N ILE A 12 14.20 -5.52 22.80
CA ILE A 12 14.53 -6.93 22.60
C ILE A 12 15.24 -7.10 21.26
N ILE A 13 16.48 -7.61 21.29
CA ILE A 13 17.24 -7.97 20.09
C ILE A 13 16.49 -9.07 19.33
N ARG A 14 16.23 -8.86 18.06
CA ARG A 14 15.53 -9.80 17.18
C ARG A 14 16.50 -10.49 16.23
N PRO A 15 16.25 -11.76 15.87
CA PRO A 15 17.05 -12.42 14.84
C PRO A 15 16.87 -11.68 13.51
N LYS A 16 17.97 -11.43 12.83
CA LYS A 16 17.99 -10.91 11.47
C LYS A 16 18.02 -12.09 10.51
N LEU A 17 17.07 -12.10 9.59
CA LEU A 17 17.00 -13.13 8.56
C LEU A 17 18.02 -12.85 7.45
N PRO A 18 18.69 -13.87 6.91
CA PRO A 18 19.43 -13.70 5.69
C PRO A 18 18.48 -13.47 4.52
N VAL A 19 18.67 -12.35 3.84
CA VAL A 19 17.85 -11.93 2.71
C VAL A 19 18.72 -11.68 1.49
N GLU A 20 18.16 -11.96 0.32
CA GLU A 20 18.72 -11.50 -0.95
C GLU A 20 18.04 -10.18 -1.32
N LYS A 21 18.82 -9.09 -1.48
CA LYS A 21 18.32 -7.75 -1.75
C LYS A 21 18.81 -7.22 -3.09
N VAL A 22 17.93 -6.64 -3.88
CA VAL A 22 18.21 -6.03 -5.18
C VAL A 22 17.63 -4.62 -5.24
N PHE A 23 18.29 -3.75 -6.01
CA PHE A 23 17.77 -2.42 -6.33
C PHE A 23 17.13 -2.44 -7.73
N LEU A 24 15.91 -1.92 -7.81
CA LEU A 24 15.18 -1.79 -9.06
C LEU A 24 15.29 -0.37 -9.62
N TYR A 25 15.41 0.62 -8.74
CA TYR A 25 15.51 2.02 -9.11
C TYR A 25 16.36 2.82 -8.13
N ARG A 26 17.13 3.75 -8.65
CA ARG A 26 17.82 4.78 -7.87
C ARG A 26 17.45 6.15 -8.41
N PRO A 27 17.43 7.22 -7.56
CA PRO A 27 17.04 8.54 -8.01
C PRO A 27 17.90 9.01 -9.18
N GLN A 28 17.24 9.55 -10.21
CA GLN A 28 17.86 10.15 -11.40
C GLN A 28 17.86 11.68 -11.26
N ALA A 29 18.51 12.40 -12.17
CA ALA A 29 18.66 13.85 -12.08
C ALA A 29 17.32 14.60 -11.99
N GLU A 30 16.31 14.19 -12.77
CA GLU A 30 14.99 14.84 -12.85
C GLU A 30 13.88 14.06 -12.16
N TRP A 31 14.12 12.77 -11.84
CA TRP A 31 13.12 11.84 -11.30
C TRP A 31 13.62 11.26 -10.00
N THR A 32 13.41 12.00 -8.92
CA THR A 32 14.03 11.70 -7.62
C THR A 32 13.06 11.15 -6.58
N TYR A 33 11.75 11.14 -6.87
CA TYR A 33 10.74 10.54 -6.01
C TYR A 33 10.32 9.17 -6.55
N SER A 34 10.22 8.17 -5.65
CA SER A 34 9.71 6.82 -5.97
C SER A 34 9.06 6.21 -4.74
N HIS A 35 7.80 5.75 -4.88
CA HIS A 35 7.03 5.21 -3.76
C HIS A 35 5.92 4.25 -4.24
N HIS A 36 5.11 3.71 -3.31
CA HIS A 36 3.95 2.84 -3.61
C HIS A 36 4.31 1.63 -4.47
N ALA A 37 5.43 0.97 -4.17
CA ALA A 37 5.89 -0.16 -4.95
C ALA A 37 5.04 -1.42 -4.70
N SER A 38 4.79 -2.19 -5.75
CA SER A 38 4.09 -3.48 -5.70
C SER A 38 4.77 -4.50 -6.60
N ILE A 39 4.67 -5.80 -6.25
CA ILE A 39 5.29 -6.92 -6.94
C ILE A 39 4.29 -8.05 -7.14
N THR A 40 4.37 -8.73 -8.30
CA THR A 40 3.64 -9.97 -8.60
C THR A 40 4.48 -10.88 -9.50
N PHE A 41 4.04 -12.13 -9.65
CA PHE A 41 4.63 -13.09 -10.58
C PHE A 41 3.56 -13.54 -11.58
N PHE A 42 3.85 -13.45 -12.89
CA PHE A 42 2.91 -13.79 -13.95
C PHE A 42 3.67 -14.32 -15.18
N ASN A 43 3.18 -15.41 -15.78
CA ASN A 43 3.75 -16.02 -16.99
C ASN A 43 5.28 -16.19 -16.95
N GLY A 44 5.81 -16.69 -15.83
CA GLY A 44 7.24 -16.97 -15.68
C GLY A 44 8.12 -15.75 -15.36
N HIS A 45 7.52 -14.58 -15.10
CA HIS A 45 8.27 -13.35 -14.80
C HIS A 45 7.71 -12.63 -13.58
N PHE A 46 8.58 -11.99 -12.83
CA PHE A 46 8.22 -10.98 -11.84
C PHE A 46 7.88 -9.67 -12.54
N TYR A 47 6.84 -9.01 -12.08
CA TYR A 47 6.41 -7.68 -12.50
C TYR A 47 6.37 -6.78 -11.27
N THR A 48 6.89 -5.58 -11.41
CA THR A 48 6.81 -4.54 -10.38
C THR A 48 6.31 -3.25 -10.98
N ILE A 49 5.50 -2.52 -10.21
CA ILE A 49 5.11 -1.14 -10.52
C ILE A 49 5.39 -0.25 -9.31
N TRP A 50 5.66 1.02 -9.56
CA TRP A 50 5.78 2.04 -8.51
C TRP A 50 5.49 3.43 -9.04
N SER A 51 5.07 4.33 -8.14
CA SER A 51 4.92 5.75 -8.42
C SER A 51 6.29 6.40 -8.56
N ASN A 52 6.47 7.25 -9.57
CA ASN A 52 7.71 7.98 -9.80
C ASN A 52 7.41 9.43 -10.16
N GLY A 53 8.05 10.36 -9.51
CA GLY A 53 7.86 11.78 -9.65
C GLY A 53 9.16 12.56 -9.69
N HIS A 54 9.08 13.86 -9.92
CA HIS A 54 10.25 14.73 -10.02
C HIS A 54 10.98 14.84 -8.68
N GLU A 55 10.57 15.74 -7.80
CA GLU A 55 11.35 16.06 -6.60
C GLU A 55 10.63 15.70 -5.31
N HIS A 56 9.32 15.94 -5.25
CA HIS A 56 8.53 15.88 -4.04
C HIS A 56 7.50 14.77 -4.08
N GLU A 57 7.05 14.32 -2.90
CA GLU A 57 5.92 13.38 -2.81
C GLU A 57 4.62 14.06 -3.24
N ASP A 58 3.83 13.35 -4.02
CA ASP A 58 2.49 13.76 -4.44
C ASP A 58 2.46 15.12 -5.15
N TYR A 59 3.43 15.35 -6.04
CA TYR A 59 3.44 16.52 -6.90
C TYR A 59 2.93 16.19 -8.30
N PRO A 60 2.31 17.19 -8.99
CA PRO A 60 1.84 17.00 -10.35
C PRO A 60 2.91 16.47 -11.30
N GLY A 61 2.49 15.68 -12.30
CA GLY A 61 3.38 15.11 -13.30
C GLY A 61 3.99 13.76 -12.91
N GLN A 62 3.47 13.09 -11.89
CA GLN A 62 3.89 11.72 -11.57
C GLN A 62 3.51 10.74 -12.67
N ARG A 63 4.30 9.67 -12.75
CA ARG A 63 4.09 8.51 -13.64
C ARG A 63 4.14 7.21 -12.85
N VAL A 64 3.61 6.14 -13.44
CA VAL A 64 3.82 4.78 -12.94
C VAL A 64 4.90 4.11 -13.79
N LEU A 65 5.97 3.69 -13.15
CA LEU A 65 7.03 2.89 -13.75
C LEU A 65 6.76 1.39 -13.57
N MET A 66 7.32 0.59 -14.44
CA MET A 66 7.32 -0.88 -14.39
C MET A 66 8.70 -1.43 -14.72
N ALA A 67 9.09 -2.50 -14.02
CA ALA A 67 10.24 -3.34 -14.36
C ALA A 67 9.86 -4.83 -14.25
N THR A 68 10.59 -5.68 -14.95
CA THR A 68 10.36 -7.13 -14.99
C THR A 68 11.65 -7.90 -14.78
N SER A 69 11.52 -9.13 -14.26
CA SER A 69 12.64 -10.06 -14.09
C SER A 69 12.16 -11.51 -14.28
N SER A 70 13.00 -12.37 -14.84
CA SER A 70 12.74 -13.81 -14.90
C SER A 70 13.31 -14.58 -13.71
N ASP A 71 14.23 -13.99 -12.94
CA ASP A 71 14.99 -14.69 -11.90
C ASP A 71 15.06 -13.94 -10.55
N PHE A 72 14.39 -12.78 -10.45
CA PHE A 72 14.41 -11.84 -9.32
C PHE A 72 15.72 -11.05 -9.15
N THR A 73 16.84 -11.53 -9.64
CA THR A 73 18.17 -10.89 -9.42
C THR A 73 18.52 -9.88 -10.51
N HIS A 74 18.12 -10.17 -11.75
CA HIS A 74 18.35 -9.30 -12.90
C HIS A 74 17.05 -8.69 -13.38
N TRP A 75 16.95 -7.37 -13.29
CA TRP A 75 15.77 -6.61 -13.65
C TRP A 75 15.96 -5.82 -14.92
N SER A 76 14.91 -5.72 -15.71
CA SER A 76 14.90 -4.82 -16.88
C SER A 76 15.10 -3.37 -16.46
N GLU A 77 15.58 -2.54 -17.38
CA GLU A 77 15.48 -1.09 -17.21
C GLU A 77 14.00 -0.70 -16.99
N PRO A 78 13.72 0.21 -16.03
CA PRO A 78 12.37 0.68 -15.78
C PRO A 78 11.78 1.39 -16.99
N ARG A 79 10.53 1.07 -17.33
CA ARG A 79 9.77 1.74 -18.39
C ARG A 79 8.50 2.37 -17.82
N THR A 80 8.03 3.44 -18.44
CA THR A 80 6.76 4.06 -18.09
C THR A 80 5.61 3.16 -18.51
N LEU A 81 4.76 2.77 -17.54
CA LEU A 81 3.50 2.09 -17.78
C LEU A 81 2.39 3.13 -18.05
N VAL A 82 2.31 4.17 -17.24
CA VAL A 82 1.30 5.24 -17.34
C VAL A 82 1.92 6.61 -17.06
N GLY A 83 1.51 7.60 -17.81
CA GLY A 83 1.71 9.03 -17.53
C GLY A 83 3.03 9.61 -18.01
N PRO A 84 3.30 10.88 -17.70
CA PRO A 84 2.41 11.83 -17.00
C PRO A 84 1.16 12.17 -17.82
N LEU A 85 0.08 12.49 -17.14
CA LEU A 85 -1.22 12.82 -17.75
C LEU A 85 -1.64 14.25 -17.38
N ARG A 86 -2.37 14.90 -18.28
CA ARG A 86 -2.99 16.20 -18.02
C ARG A 86 -4.39 16.00 -17.49
N GLY A 87 -4.67 16.57 -16.33
CA GLY A 87 -6.00 16.63 -15.74
C GLY A 87 -6.77 17.91 -16.10
N LYS A 88 -7.83 18.18 -15.35
CA LYS A 88 -8.70 19.39 -15.53
C LYS A 88 -7.99 20.66 -15.07
N HIS A 89 -7.29 20.60 -13.95
CA HIS A 89 -6.70 21.75 -13.25
C HIS A 89 -5.18 21.75 -13.30
N SER A 90 -4.58 20.58 -13.23
CA SER A 90 -3.12 20.39 -13.21
C SER A 90 -2.72 19.14 -13.99
N GLU A 91 -1.45 18.81 -14.01
CA GLU A 91 -1.02 17.45 -14.27
C GLU A 91 -1.47 16.56 -13.10
N VAL A 92 -1.93 15.34 -13.41
CA VAL A 92 -2.41 14.42 -12.38
C VAL A 92 -1.26 13.84 -11.58
N ILE A 93 -1.58 13.46 -10.35
CA ILE A 93 -0.75 12.62 -9.52
C ILE A 93 -1.18 11.17 -9.75
N LEU A 94 -0.22 10.29 -10.09
CA LEU A 94 -0.44 8.87 -10.33
C LEU A 94 0.19 8.05 -9.22
N THR A 95 -0.62 7.21 -8.56
CA THR A 95 -0.17 6.34 -7.47
C THR A 95 -0.32 4.88 -7.87
N ALA A 96 0.79 4.15 -7.95
CA ALA A 96 0.75 2.71 -8.16
C ALA A 96 0.06 2.02 -6.98
N ALA A 97 -0.77 1.00 -7.26
CA ALA A 97 -1.48 0.25 -6.23
C ALA A 97 -1.03 -1.21 -6.14
N GLY A 98 -1.13 -1.94 -7.23
CA GLY A 98 -0.77 -3.34 -7.25
C GLY A 98 -1.37 -4.08 -8.44
N PHE A 99 -1.50 -5.39 -8.27
CA PHE A 99 -1.88 -6.28 -9.35
C PHE A 99 -3.03 -7.20 -8.94
N HIS A 100 -3.73 -7.71 -9.95
CA HIS A 100 -4.63 -8.84 -9.86
C HIS A 100 -4.45 -9.74 -11.09
N GLN A 101 -4.76 -11.03 -10.94
CA GLN A 101 -4.66 -11.99 -12.03
C GLN A 101 -5.95 -12.78 -12.15
N HIS A 102 -6.48 -12.88 -13.36
CA HIS A 102 -7.65 -13.68 -13.67
C HIS A 102 -7.57 -14.22 -15.09
N GLU A 103 -7.80 -15.52 -15.26
CA GLU A 103 -7.89 -16.22 -16.57
C GLU A 103 -6.77 -15.83 -17.57
N GLY A 104 -5.50 -15.87 -17.12
CA GLY A 104 -4.35 -15.57 -17.95
C GLY A 104 -4.22 -14.08 -18.33
N THR A 105 -4.93 -13.21 -17.63
CA THR A 105 -4.81 -11.76 -17.72
C THR A 105 -4.19 -11.20 -16.44
N LEU A 106 -3.16 -10.38 -16.58
CA LEU A 106 -2.60 -9.57 -15.51
C LEU A 106 -3.21 -8.16 -15.58
N VAL A 107 -3.71 -7.68 -14.46
CA VAL A 107 -4.26 -6.35 -14.29
C VAL A 107 -3.36 -5.56 -13.36
N ALA A 108 -2.92 -4.38 -13.79
CA ALA A 108 -2.19 -3.41 -12.98
C ALA A 108 -3.11 -2.24 -12.61
N TYR A 109 -3.22 -1.94 -11.30
CA TYR A 109 -4.07 -0.87 -10.79
C TYR A 109 -3.23 0.33 -10.35
N PHE A 110 -3.81 1.51 -10.55
CA PHE A 110 -3.26 2.77 -10.08
C PHE A 110 -4.37 3.75 -9.73
N GLY A 111 -4.10 4.61 -8.78
CA GLY A 111 -4.94 5.75 -8.46
C GLY A 111 -4.48 6.99 -9.21
N GLN A 112 -5.43 7.89 -9.47
CA GLN A 112 -5.11 9.24 -9.90
C GLN A 112 -5.92 10.27 -9.12
N TYR A 113 -5.37 11.46 -8.96
CA TYR A 113 -6.05 12.62 -8.40
C TYR A 113 -5.37 13.90 -8.85
N GLU A 114 -6.03 15.02 -8.61
CA GLU A 114 -5.50 16.35 -8.85
C GLU A 114 -5.56 17.18 -7.58
N TYR A 115 -4.84 18.30 -7.56
CA TYR A 115 -5.06 19.36 -6.59
C TYR A 115 -5.96 20.42 -7.20
N SER A 116 -6.79 21.09 -6.35
CA SER A 116 -7.47 22.31 -6.77
C SER A 116 -6.46 23.41 -7.12
N GLN A 117 -6.92 24.42 -7.84
CA GLN A 117 -6.09 25.60 -8.13
C GLN A 117 -5.63 26.31 -6.86
N GLN A 118 -6.37 26.21 -5.76
CA GLN A 118 -6.01 26.77 -4.45
C GLN A 118 -5.01 25.88 -3.71
N GLY A 119 -5.06 24.57 -3.93
CA GLY A 119 -4.14 23.59 -3.35
C GLY A 119 -2.71 23.68 -3.92
N LEU A 120 -2.55 24.27 -5.11
CA LEU A 120 -1.27 24.47 -5.76
C LEU A 120 -1.01 25.96 -5.97
N GLN A 121 0.00 26.50 -5.29
CA GLN A 121 0.51 27.84 -5.57
C GLN A 121 1.91 27.75 -6.15
N ASN A 122 2.09 28.25 -7.37
CA ASN A 122 3.37 28.20 -8.10
C ASN A 122 3.94 26.76 -8.23
N GLY A 123 3.07 25.77 -8.40
CA GLY A 123 3.47 24.35 -8.45
C GLY A 123 3.84 23.76 -7.08
N ILE A 124 3.66 24.49 -5.99
CA ILE A 124 3.91 24.03 -4.62
C ILE A 124 2.60 23.64 -3.97
N ARG A 125 2.55 22.44 -3.40
CA ARG A 125 1.41 21.95 -2.62
C ARG A 125 1.28 22.75 -1.32
N MET A 126 0.20 23.50 -1.19
CA MET A 126 -0.09 24.31 0.00
C MET A 126 -0.95 23.59 1.02
N ALA A 127 -1.77 22.64 0.57
CA ALA A 127 -2.66 21.85 1.41
C ALA A 127 -2.89 20.44 0.81
N HIS A 128 -3.33 19.50 1.64
CA HIS A 128 -3.91 18.25 1.16
C HIS A 128 -5.32 18.56 0.62
N ASP A 129 -5.42 18.91 -0.64
CA ASP A 129 -6.64 19.28 -1.32
C ASP A 129 -6.79 18.43 -2.59
N HIS A 130 -6.90 17.12 -2.37
CA HIS A 130 -7.08 16.14 -3.44
C HIS A 130 -8.49 16.24 -3.99
N GLN A 131 -8.60 16.28 -5.31
CA GLN A 131 -9.86 16.29 -6.05
C GLN A 131 -9.82 15.25 -7.16
N ASP A 132 -11.00 14.89 -7.66
CA ASP A 132 -11.15 13.96 -8.80
C ASP A 132 -10.39 12.63 -8.59
N SER A 133 -10.37 12.12 -7.35
CA SER A 133 -9.74 10.84 -7.03
C SER A 133 -10.46 9.70 -7.73
N SER A 134 -9.71 8.83 -8.41
CA SER A 134 -10.29 7.69 -9.13
C SER A 134 -9.32 6.52 -9.25
N LEU A 135 -9.89 5.32 -9.29
CA LEU A 135 -9.19 4.06 -9.52
C LEU A 135 -9.18 3.72 -11.00
N TRP A 136 -8.01 3.37 -11.52
CA TRP A 136 -7.79 2.97 -12.91
C TRP A 136 -7.06 1.64 -12.99
N ALA A 137 -7.20 0.96 -14.13
CA ALA A 137 -6.49 -0.28 -14.40
C ALA A 137 -5.99 -0.35 -15.85
N MET A 138 -4.96 -1.15 -16.06
CA MET A 138 -4.49 -1.59 -17.37
C MET A 138 -4.31 -3.09 -17.36
N THR A 139 -4.52 -3.75 -18.51
CA THR A 139 -4.48 -5.20 -18.63
C THR A 139 -3.44 -5.66 -19.65
N THR A 140 -2.91 -6.86 -19.43
CA THR A 140 -2.06 -7.55 -20.38
C THR A 140 -2.25 -9.07 -20.29
N ARG A 141 -2.04 -9.78 -21.41
CA ARG A 141 -1.98 -11.24 -21.43
C ARG A 141 -0.56 -11.77 -21.63
N ASP A 142 0.32 -10.97 -22.21
CA ASP A 142 1.69 -11.37 -22.52
C ASP A 142 2.75 -10.63 -21.67
N GLY A 143 2.32 -9.66 -20.85
CA GLY A 143 3.20 -8.82 -20.02
C GLY A 143 3.96 -7.75 -20.78
N GLN A 144 3.81 -7.68 -22.11
CA GLN A 144 4.50 -6.73 -22.97
C GLN A 144 3.56 -5.66 -23.53
N HIS A 145 2.41 -6.07 -24.03
CA HIS A 145 1.40 -5.18 -24.61
C HIS A 145 0.30 -4.93 -23.56
N TRP A 146 0.15 -3.67 -23.16
CA TRP A 146 -0.82 -3.23 -22.19
C TRP A 146 -1.98 -2.48 -22.87
N SER A 147 -3.18 -2.65 -22.34
CA SER A 147 -4.36 -1.91 -22.80
C SER A 147 -4.20 -0.41 -22.56
N GLN A 148 -5.10 0.39 -23.13
CA GLN A 148 -5.33 1.75 -22.64
C GLN A 148 -5.85 1.68 -21.19
N PRO A 149 -5.66 2.75 -20.39
CA PRO A 149 -6.24 2.86 -19.06
C PRO A 149 -7.76 2.68 -19.09
N ILE A 150 -8.29 1.93 -18.13
CA ILE A 150 -9.70 1.61 -17.95
C ILE A 150 -10.15 2.25 -16.63
N ASP A 151 -11.16 3.09 -16.67
CA ASP A 151 -11.75 3.70 -15.47
C ASP A 151 -12.60 2.65 -14.72
N MET A 152 -12.27 2.42 -13.45
CA MET A 152 -12.98 1.47 -12.60
C MET A 152 -14.26 2.08 -11.98
N HIS A 153 -14.53 3.36 -12.22
CA HIS A 153 -15.66 4.10 -11.65
C HIS A 153 -15.74 4.01 -10.12
N ALA A 154 -14.58 3.98 -9.48
CA ALA A 154 -14.44 3.94 -8.03
C ALA A 154 -13.62 5.16 -7.55
N PRO A 155 -14.26 6.10 -6.81
CA PRO A 155 -13.61 7.35 -6.38
C PRO A 155 -12.72 7.11 -5.17
N LEU A 156 -11.53 6.53 -5.39
CA LEU A 156 -10.53 6.37 -4.32
C LEU A 156 -9.11 6.34 -4.88
N VAL A 157 -8.14 6.63 -4.03
CA VAL A 157 -6.74 6.31 -4.22
C VAL A 157 -6.44 5.01 -3.47
N PRO A 158 -6.11 3.91 -4.17
CA PRO A 158 -5.91 2.62 -3.54
C PRO A 158 -4.55 2.55 -2.82
N ASN A 159 -4.51 1.83 -1.70
CA ASN A 159 -3.28 1.59 -0.94
C ASN A 159 -2.55 0.33 -1.41
N HIS A 160 -3.32 -0.70 -1.76
CA HIS A 160 -2.85 -1.96 -2.34
C HIS A 160 -3.74 -2.33 -3.51
N GLY A 161 -3.28 -3.24 -4.36
CA GLY A 161 -4.12 -3.88 -5.36
C GLY A 161 -5.23 -4.72 -4.72
N PRO A 162 -6.22 -5.15 -5.52
CA PRO A 162 -7.27 -6.02 -5.02
C PRO A 162 -6.73 -7.32 -4.42
N GLN A 163 -7.26 -7.70 -3.28
CA GLN A 163 -6.97 -8.98 -2.63
C GLN A 163 -8.24 -9.82 -2.60
N PRO A 164 -8.19 -11.10 -3.00
CA PRO A 164 -9.34 -11.98 -2.94
C PRO A 164 -9.62 -12.41 -1.50
N THR A 165 -10.89 -12.43 -1.14
CA THR A 165 -11.39 -13.14 0.04
C THR A 165 -11.55 -14.63 -0.29
N ARG A 166 -11.92 -15.45 0.69
CA ARG A 166 -12.16 -16.89 0.48
C ARG A 166 -13.34 -17.18 -0.46
N SER A 167 -14.30 -16.29 -0.56
CA SER A 167 -15.41 -16.41 -1.51
C SER A 167 -15.00 -16.11 -2.95
N GLY A 168 -13.82 -15.52 -3.15
CA GLY A 168 -13.35 -15.00 -4.43
C GLY A 168 -13.72 -13.54 -4.69
N ARG A 169 -14.45 -12.88 -3.77
CA ARG A 169 -14.69 -11.44 -3.82
C ARG A 169 -13.38 -10.69 -3.73
N LEU A 170 -13.21 -9.65 -4.50
CA LEU A 170 -12.06 -8.77 -4.46
C LEU A 170 -12.34 -7.56 -3.56
N VAL A 171 -11.41 -7.25 -2.65
CA VAL A 171 -11.47 -6.08 -1.77
C VAL A 171 -10.22 -5.24 -1.97
N ILE A 172 -10.40 -3.92 -2.09
CA ILE A 172 -9.30 -2.93 -2.12
C ILE A 172 -9.29 -2.18 -0.79
N SER A 173 -8.10 -2.02 -0.20
CA SER A 173 -7.92 -1.09 0.91
C SER A 173 -7.60 0.31 0.39
N GLY A 174 -8.46 1.26 0.70
CA GLY A 174 -8.19 2.69 0.65
C GLY A 174 -7.89 3.22 2.05
N ASN A 175 -8.02 4.52 2.27
CA ASN A 175 -7.79 5.07 3.60
C ASN A 175 -8.90 4.66 4.59
N ILE A 176 -10.12 5.15 4.37
CA ILE A 176 -11.30 4.78 5.18
C ILE A 176 -12.36 4.07 4.32
N SER A 177 -12.03 3.79 3.07
CA SER A 177 -12.88 3.16 2.05
C SER A 177 -12.30 1.83 1.66
N PHE A 178 -13.14 0.82 1.61
CA PHE A 178 -12.76 -0.54 1.29
C PHE A 178 -13.69 -1.12 0.25
N PRO A 179 -13.65 -0.61 -1.01
CA PRO A 179 -14.54 -1.09 -2.06
C PRO A 179 -14.31 -2.57 -2.35
N TYR A 180 -15.39 -3.23 -2.74
CA TYR A 180 -15.34 -4.61 -3.17
C TYR A 180 -15.97 -4.81 -4.54
N SER A 181 -15.56 -5.88 -5.22
CA SER A 181 -16.17 -6.37 -6.46
C SER A 181 -16.40 -7.88 -6.42
N ASP A 182 -17.56 -8.28 -6.92
CA ASP A 182 -17.88 -9.70 -7.16
C ASP A 182 -17.51 -10.14 -8.59
N ASP A 183 -16.98 -9.23 -9.42
CA ASP A 183 -16.42 -9.56 -10.72
C ASP A 183 -15.00 -10.14 -10.53
N PRO A 184 -14.77 -11.42 -10.84
CA PRO A 184 -13.48 -12.07 -10.60
C PRO A 184 -12.36 -11.49 -11.45
N SER A 185 -12.66 -10.78 -12.54
CA SER A 185 -11.65 -10.06 -13.34
C SER A 185 -11.13 -8.80 -12.63
N GLY A 186 -11.91 -8.26 -11.69
CA GLY A 186 -11.62 -7.01 -10.99
C GLY A 186 -11.74 -5.75 -11.87
N LEU A 187 -12.29 -5.88 -13.08
CA LEU A 187 -12.39 -4.77 -14.03
C LEU A 187 -13.72 -4.01 -13.98
N SER A 188 -14.66 -4.48 -13.19
CA SER A 188 -15.98 -3.86 -13.07
C SER A 188 -16.64 -4.16 -11.73
N GLY A 189 -17.86 -3.60 -11.52
CA GLY A 189 -18.73 -3.97 -10.40
C GLY A 189 -18.25 -3.50 -9.02
N TRP A 190 -17.35 -2.55 -8.95
CA TRP A 190 -16.85 -1.99 -7.69
C TRP A 190 -17.96 -1.29 -6.92
N LYS A 191 -18.17 -1.68 -5.67
CA LYS A 191 -19.12 -1.12 -4.73
C LYS A 191 -18.37 -0.47 -3.59
N MET A 192 -18.63 0.82 -3.35
CA MET A 192 -17.99 1.59 -2.29
C MET A 192 -18.53 1.19 -0.92
N THR A 193 -17.62 0.87 0.00
CA THR A 193 -17.90 0.59 1.42
C THR A 193 -16.69 1.02 2.25
N GLY A 194 -16.85 1.07 3.57
CA GLY A 194 -15.77 1.50 4.48
C GLY A 194 -16.27 1.77 5.89
N ILE A 195 -15.49 2.48 6.67
CA ILE A 195 -15.76 2.82 8.07
C ILE A 195 -16.40 4.20 8.27
N TYR A 196 -16.90 4.81 7.23
CA TYR A 196 -17.60 6.10 7.27
C TYR A 196 -19.13 5.93 7.40
N PRO A 197 -19.84 6.91 7.99
CA PRO A 197 -21.30 6.87 8.08
C PRO A 197 -21.99 6.82 6.74
N ALA A 198 -23.08 6.06 6.63
CA ALA A 198 -23.81 5.86 5.37
C ALA A 198 -24.36 7.16 4.75
N ASP A 199 -24.65 8.17 5.57
CA ASP A 199 -25.10 9.50 5.13
C ASP A 199 -23.99 10.37 4.52
N MET A 200 -22.73 9.91 4.59
CA MET A 200 -21.56 10.61 4.06
C MET A 200 -20.98 9.95 2.80
N GLN A 201 -21.70 9.04 2.15
CA GLN A 201 -21.20 8.25 1.03
C GLN A 201 -20.94 9.05 -0.26
N ALA A 202 -21.60 10.19 -0.46
CA ALA A 202 -21.43 11.00 -1.66
C ALA A 202 -20.30 12.01 -1.47
N GLY A 203 -19.24 11.94 -2.27
CA GLY A 203 -18.20 12.96 -2.35
C GLY A 203 -17.03 12.85 -1.35
N ILE A 204 -17.03 11.88 -0.44
CA ILE A 204 -15.93 11.72 0.55
C ILE A 204 -14.57 11.47 -0.11
N PHE A 205 -14.57 10.95 -1.31
CA PHE A 205 -13.37 10.47 -1.98
C PHE A 205 -12.84 11.42 -3.05
N ASP A 206 -13.66 12.40 -3.43
CA ASP A 206 -13.29 13.42 -4.40
C ASP A 206 -12.56 14.62 -3.76
N ASP A 207 -12.63 14.72 -2.43
CA ASP A 207 -12.14 15.86 -1.68
C ASP A 207 -11.49 15.40 -0.35
N SER A 208 -10.20 15.72 -0.19
CA SER A 208 -9.47 15.40 1.05
C SER A 208 -10.00 16.19 2.26
N GLN A 209 -10.68 17.32 2.07
CA GLN A 209 -11.32 18.05 3.18
C GLN A 209 -12.50 17.25 3.73
N ALA A 210 -13.29 16.61 2.85
CA ALA A 210 -14.36 15.72 3.29
C ALA A 210 -13.82 14.52 4.08
N PHE A 211 -12.69 13.94 3.69
CA PHE A 211 -12.01 12.90 4.44
C PHE A 211 -11.67 13.34 5.87
N TRP A 212 -11.06 14.52 6.04
CA TRP A 212 -10.74 15.06 7.37
C TRP A 212 -11.97 15.44 8.16
N ALA A 213 -13.03 15.93 7.51
CA ALA A 213 -14.30 16.22 8.16
C ALA A 213 -14.97 14.96 8.73
N VAL A 214 -14.90 13.82 8.03
CA VAL A 214 -15.35 12.53 8.56
C VAL A 214 -14.58 12.18 9.83
N GLN A 215 -13.26 12.24 9.78
CA GLN A 215 -12.43 11.89 10.93
C GLN A 215 -12.74 12.75 12.15
N ALA A 216 -12.89 14.06 11.95
CA ALA A 216 -13.29 14.99 13.01
C ALA A 216 -14.69 14.69 13.55
N ARG A 217 -15.68 14.43 12.68
CA ARG A 217 -17.05 14.06 13.07
C ARG A 217 -17.10 12.79 13.89
N MET A 218 -16.28 11.80 13.51
CA MET A 218 -16.20 10.52 14.22
C MET A 218 -15.38 10.59 15.51
N GLY A 219 -14.72 11.73 15.77
CA GLY A 219 -13.91 11.91 16.97
C GLY A 219 -12.64 11.05 17.00
N TRP A 220 -12.14 10.62 15.86
CA TRP A 220 -10.91 9.84 15.81
C TRP A 220 -9.69 10.71 16.15
N PRO A 221 -8.85 10.31 17.11
CA PRO A 221 -7.77 11.16 17.64
C PRO A 221 -6.61 11.32 16.67
N ALA A 222 -6.48 10.40 15.72
CA ALA A 222 -5.47 10.43 14.67
C ALA A 222 -6.12 10.22 13.31
N GLY A 223 -5.47 10.69 12.24
CA GLY A 223 -5.91 10.40 10.89
C GLY A 223 -5.80 8.90 10.61
N LEU A 224 -6.93 8.20 10.46
CA LEU A 224 -6.95 6.81 10.03
C LEU A 224 -6.74 6.77 8.51
N CYS A 225 -5.70 6.10 8.08
CA CYS A 225 -5.37 5.99 6.66
C CYS A 225 -4.82 4.60 6.34
N GLU A 226 -4.32 4.41 5.19
CA GLU A 226 -3.74 3.24 4.53
C GLU A 226 -3.87 1.92 5.30
N GLY A 227 -4.89 1.14 4.91
CA GLY A 227 -5.16 -0.16 5.50
C GLY A 227 -4.48 -1.32 4.77
N SER A 228 -4.34 -2.42 5.49
CA SER A 228 -4.05 -3.75 4.94
C SER A 228 -4.86 -4.78 5.70
N PHE A 229 -5.42 -5.77 5.01
CA PHE A 229 -6.28 -6.77 5.63
C PHE A 229 -5.82 -8.19 5.39
N TYR A 230 -6.32 -9.10 6.19
CA TYR A 230 -6.24 -10.54 6.04
C TYR A 230 -7.55 -11.18 6.52
N GLN A 231 -7.75 -12.45 6.20
CA GLN A 231 -8.95 -13.19 6.57
C GLN A 231 -8.59 -14.40 7.44
N THR A 232 -9.14 -14.48 8.65
CA THR A 232 -8.98 -15.60 9.58
C THR A 232 -9.83 -16.82 9.20
N ASP A 233 -9.59 -17.95 9.86
CA ASP A 233 -10.23 -19.23 9.48
C ASP A 233 -11.74 -19.27 9.73
N ASP A 234 -12.24 -18.44 10.60
CA ASP A 234 -13.67 -18.24 10.86
C ASP A 234 -14.36 -17.33 9.80
N GLY A 235 -13.59 -16.83 8.82
CA GLY A 235 -14.09 -16.01 7.72
C GLY A 235 -14.10 -14.50 8.01
N VAL A 236 -13.70 -14.07 9.19
CA VAL A 236 -13.64 -12.64 9.54
C VAL A 236 -12.51 -11.95 8.76
N LEU A 237 -12.82 -10.80 8.16
CA LEU A 237 -11.80 -9.90 7.60
C LEU A 237 -11.34 -8.94 8.68
N HIS A 238 -10.05 -8.91 8.95
CA HIS A 238 -9.40 -7.98 9.86
C HIS A 238 -8.63 -6.94 9.05
N MET A 239 -9.03 -5.67 9.14
CA MET A 239 -8.35 -4.55 8.52
C MET A 239 -7.63 -3.74 9.59
N LEU A 240 -6.31 -3.65 9.51
CA LEU A 240 -5.55 -2.70 10.32
C LEU A 240 -5.30 -1.44 9.51
N LEU A 241 -5.34 -0.31 10.19
CA LEU A 241 -5.23 1.02 9.63
C LEU A 241 -4.03 1.73 10.22
N ARG A 242 -3.17 2.27 9.39
CA ARG A 242 -2.15 3.22 9.81
C ARG A 242 -2.80 4.42 10.45
N THR A 243 -2.16 4.94 11.48
CA THR A 243 -2.53 6.22 12.09
C THR A 243 -1.48 7.28 11.82
N THR A 244 -1.93 8.52 11.56
CA THR A 244 -1.05 9.64 11.25
C THR A 244 -1.52 10.91 11.97
N GLY A 245 -0.71 11.98 11.89
CA GLY A 245 -1.06 13.26 12.49
C GLY A 245 -0.71 13.37 13.98
N PRO A 246 -1.09 14.46 14.64
CA PRO A 246 -0.69 14.76 16.03
C PRO A 246 -1.22 13.78 17.06
N GLY A 247 -2.35 13.11 16.78
CA GLY A 247 -2.98 12.12 17.68
C GLY A 247 -2.43 10.70 17.53
N HIS A 248 -1.39 10.49 16.69
CA HIS A 248 -0.76 9.18 16.55
C HIS A 248 -0.10 8.74 17.87
N ALA A 249 -0.54 7.59 18.39
CA ALA A 249 -0.07 7.05 19.67
C ALA A 249 0.96 5.91 19.53
N GLY A 250 1.52 5.70 18.34
CA GLY A 250 2.43 4.58 18.06
C GLY A 250 1.71 3.25 17.92
N LYS A 251 0.42 3.26 17.59
CA LYS A 251 -0.42 2.07 17.40
C LYS A 251 -1.27 2.21 16.14
N ASN A 252 -1.55 1.08 15.52
CA ASN A 252 -2.56 0.95 14.49
C ASN A 252 -3.98 1.01 15.09
N TRP A 253 -4.94 1.34 14.27
CA TRP A 253 -6.35 1.10 14.54
C TRP A 253 -6.82 -0.10 13.72
N GLN A 254 -7.94 -0.71 14.13
CA GLN A 254 -8.49 -1.90 13.49
C GLN A 254 -10.00 -1.82 13.29
N THR A 255 -10.48 -2.50 12.27
CA THR A 255 -11.89 -2.78 12.04
C THR A 255 -12.06 -4.21 11.52
N GLU A 256 -13.26 -4.75 11.61
CA GLU A 256 -13.61 -6.10 11.15
C GLU A 256 -14.82 -6.07 10.22
N SER A 257 -14.85 -7.02 9.29
CA SER A 257 -16.04 -7.37 8.52
C SER A 257 -16.38 -8.85 8.73
N HIS A 258 -17.66 -9.11 9.03
CA HIS A 258 -18.21 -10.46 9.21
C HIS A 258 -19.10 -10.90 8.03
N ASP A 259 -19.19 -10.09 6.99
CA ASP A 259 -20.01 -10.30 5.80
C ASP A 259 -19.21 -10.13 4.51
N ASP A 260 -17.95 -10.60 4.57
CA ASP A 260 -17.02 -10.66 3.45
C ASP A 260 -16.76 -9.28 2.81
N GLY A 261 -16.56 -8.25 3.63
CA GLY A 261 -16.22 -6.90 3.22
C GLY A 261 -17.41 -6.04 2.77
N THR A 262 -18.66 -6.52 2.94
CA THR A 262 -19.85 -5.73 2.58
C THR A 262 -20.09 -4.59 3.58
N THR A 263 -19.91 -4.85 4.87
CA THR A 263 -19.96 -3.83 5.93
C THR A 263 -18.78 -3.97 6.89
N TRP A 264 -18.43 -2.87 7.54
CA TRP A 264 -17.30 -2.80 8.47
C TRP A 264 -17.73 -2.24 9.82
N GLN A 265 -17.19 -2.82 10.88
CA GLN A 265 -17.45 -2.35 12.26
C GLN A 265 -16.82 -0.97 12.49
N PRO A 266 -17.35 -0.15 13.41
CA PRO A 266 -16.65 1.05 13.84
C PRO A 266 -15.21 0.74 14.28
N PRO A 267 -14.20 1.51 13.83
CA PRO A 267 -12.81 1.21 14.13
C PRO A 267 -12.47 1.49 15.59
N ILE A 268 -11.56 0.71 16.15
CA ILE A 268 -11.01 0.88 17.50
C ILE A 268 -9.49 0.88 17.47
N GLU A 269 -8.84 1.46 18.47
CA GLU A 269 -7.39 1.34 18.65
C GLU A 269 -7.04 -0.13 18.92
N SER A 270 -6.01 -0.63 18.25
CA SER A 270 -5.46 -1.98 18.44
C SER A 270 -4.29 -1.97 19.45
N ASP A 271 -3.84 -3.15 19.87
CA ASP A 271 -2.57 -3.29 20.58
C ASP A 271 -1.39 -3.63 19.62
N PHE A 272 -1.49 -3.18 18.39
CA PHE A 272 -0.46 -3.39 17.37
C PHE A 272 0.37 -2.12 17.19
N SER A 273 1.67 -2.17 17.53
CA SER A 273 2.57 -1.02 17.43
C SER A 273 2.87 -0.64 15.97
N ASP A 274 3.03 0.65 15.70
CA ASP A 274 3.24 1.23 14.37
C ASP A 274 4.20 2.43 14.39
N ASN A 275 4.92 2.62 13.31
CA ASN A 275 5.83 3.75 13.10
C ASN A 275 5.29 4.76 12.07
N ASP A 276 3.99 4.99 12.01
CA ASP A 276 3.38 5.91 11.04
C ASP A 276 3.77 5.52 9.58
N THR A 277 3.51 4.26 9.21
CA THR A 277 3.81 3.75 7.88
C THR A 277 2.75 2.78 7.37
N LYS A 278 2.60 2.69 6.06
CA LYS A 278 1.84 1.59 5.44
C LYS A 278 2.60 0.28 5.62
N PHE A 279 1.88 -0.80 5.77
CA PHE A 279 2.36 -2.16 5.99
C PHE A 279 1.58 -3.15 5.10
N HIS A 280 1.99 -4.42 5.10
CA HIS A 280 1.29 -5.45 4.37
C HIS A 280 1.10 -6.71 5.21
N PHE A 281 -0.13 -7.22 5.24
CA PHE A 281 -0.48 -8.51 5.81
C PHE A 281 -0.65 -9.56 4.73
N GLY A 282 -0.43 -10.82 5.11
CA GLY A 282 -0.73 -11.96 4.26
C GLY A 282 -0.73 -13.27 5.03
N ARG A 283 -0.84 -14.38 4.31
CA ARG A 283 -0.84 -15.73 4.88
C ARG A 283 0.20 -16.60 4.17
N LEU A 284 0.96 -17.34 4.96
CA LEU A 284 1.93 -18.33 4.47
C LEU A 284 1.23 -19.62 4.03
N PRO A 285 1.85 -20.45 3.17
CA PRO A 285 1.28 -21.73 2.75
C PRO A 285 1.04 -22.75 3.90
N ASP A 286 1.77 -22.60 5.01
CA ASP A 286 1.58 -23.43 6.20
C ASP A 286 0.43 -22.95 7.11
N GLY A 287 -0.26 -21.90 6.72
CA GLY A 287 -1.42 -21.35 7.42
C GLY A 287 -1.13 -20.20 8.35
N ARG A 288 0.13 -19.93 8.70
CA ARG A 288 0.50 -18.78 9.57
C ARG A 288 0.20 -17.46 8.87
N PHE A 289 -0.17 -16.48 9.66
CA PHE A 289 -0.33 -15.10 9.22
C PHE A 289 0.98 -14.35 9.37
N TYR A 290 1.20 -13.37 8.50
CA TYR A 290 2.36 -12.50 8.59
C TYR A 290 2.00 -11.03 8.41
N TYR A 291 2.78 -10.19 9.05
CA TYR A 291 2.85 -8.75 8.88
C TYR A 291 4.25 -8.37 8.41
N VAL A 292 4.34 -7.43 7.48
CA VAL A 292 5.60 -6.78 7.12
C VAL A 292 5.42 -5.27 7.20
N GLY A 293 6.25 -4.63 8.01
CA GLY A 293 6.21 -3.19 8.24
C GLY A 293 7.28 -2.75 9.23
N SER A 294 7.08 -1.61 9.86
CA SER A 294 7.96 -1.07 10.90
C SER A 294 7.17 -0.92 12.20
N PRO A 295 7.21 -1.90 13.11
CA PRO A 295 6.43 -1.87 14.34
C PRO A 295 7.09 -1.08 15.47
N ASP A 296 8.32 -0.57 15.30
CA ASP A 296 8.98 0.26 16.30
C ASP A 296 8.33 1.66 16.33
N PRO A 297 7.61 2.05 17.40
CA PRO A 297 6.86 3.30 17.39
C PRO A 297 7.73 4.55 17.45
N LEU A 298 9.01 4.42 17.83
CA LEU A 298 9.90 5.56 18.07
C LEU A 298 11.30 5.35 17.48
N PRO A 299 11.95 6.41 16.98
CA PRO A 299 11.37 7.73 16.71
C PRO A 299 10.35 7.67 15.58
N ARG A 300 9.23 8.39 15.74
CA ARG A 300 8.14 8.39 14.78
C ARG A 300 8.59 8.75 13.36
N GLY A 301 8.09 8.01 12.37
CA GLY A 301 8.34 8.26 10.95
C GLY A 301 9.72 7.83 10.46
N THR A 302 10.55 7.21 11.31
CA THR A 302 11.85 6.67 10.88
C THR A 302 11.70 5.46 9.97
N ARG A 303 10.65 4.66 10.19
CA ARG A 303 10.35 3.44 9.41
C ARG A 303 11.55 2.50 9.32
N ASN A 304 12.19 2.28 10.46
CA ASN A 304 13.36 1.42 10.62
C ASN A 304 13.34 0.80 12.03
N PRO A 305 13.48 -0.52 12.17
CA PRO A 305 13.75 -1.54 11.15
C PRO A 305 12.53 -1.94 10.31
N LEU A 306 12.78 -2.61 9.16
CA LEU A 306 11.78 -3.39 8.43
C LEU A 306 11.68 -4.77 9.07
N VAL A 307 10.50 -5.13 9.55
CA VAL A 307 10.26 -6.32 10.37
C VAL A 307 9.22 -7.22 9.71
N LEU A 308 9.45 -8.53 9.78
CA LEU A 308 8.47 -9.57 9.58
C LEU A 308 7.96 -10.05 10.93
N SER A 309 6.65 -10.03 11.15
CA SER A 309 6.02 -10.61 12.34
C SER A 309 5.10 -11.75 11.94
N LEU A 310 5.13 -12.86 12.68
CA LEU A 310 4.30 -14.05 12.43
C LEU A 310 3.30 -14.25 13.56
N SER A 311 2.15 -14.82 13.18
CA SER A 311 1.07 -15.25 14.08
C SER A 311 0.52 -16.60 13.63
N ASP A 312 0.20 -17.48 14.57
CA ASP A 312 -0.43 -18.76 14.29
C ASP A 312 -1.97 -18.65 14.17
N ASP A 313 -2.56 -17.66 14.81
CA ASP A 313 -4.01 -17.46 14.90
C ASP A 313 -4.53 -16.20 14.16
N GLY A 314 -3.62 -15.32 13.74
CA GLY A 314 -3.97 -14.01 13.18
C GLY A 314 -4.41 -12.97 14.21
N ILE A 315 -4.29 -13.24 15.50
CA ILE A 315 -4.68 -12.35 16.60
C ILE A 315 -3.46 -11.80 17.32
N LEU A 316 -2.53 -12.68 17.72
CA LEU A 316 -1.30 -12.30 18.38
C LEU A 316 -0.08 -12.56 17.47
N PHE A 317 0.56 -11.48 17.01
CA PHE A 317 1.82 -11.53 16.27
C PHE A 317 2.99 -11.49 17.24
N ASN A 318 3.59 -12.64 17.54
CA ASN A 318 4.55 -12.82 18.64
C ASN A 318 5.94 -13.32 18.24
N ARG A 319 6.15 -13.62 16.96
CA ARG A 319 7.48 -13.97 16.42
C ARG A 319 7.93 -12.88 15.45
N HIS A 320 9.05 -12.23 15.77
CA HIS A 320 9.52 -11.06 15.03
C HIS A 320 10.94 -11.30 14.50
N PHE A 321 11.16 -10.91 13.25
CA PHE A 321 12.42 -11.04 12.55
C PHE A 321 12.75 -9.72 11.87
N VAL A 322 14.00 -9.28 11.98
CA VAL A 322 14.49 -8.13 11.21
C VAL A 322 14.81 -8.60 9.78
N LEU A 323 14.19 -7.94 8.80
CA LEU A 323 14.46 -8.14 7.37
C LEU A 323 15.54 -7.18 6.87
N ALA A 324 15.49 -5.94 7.33
CA ALA A 324 16.46 -4.91 7.00
C ALA A 324 16.46 -3.82 8.08
N ASP A 325 17.66 -3.33 8.43
CA ASP A 325 17.87 -2.26 9.41
C ASP A 325 19.02 -1.31 8.99
N GLU A 326 19.63 -1.54 7.83
CA GLU A 326 20.73 -0.72 7.35
C GLU A 326 20.23 0.71 7.05
N PRO A 327 21.01 1.72 7.45
CA PRO A 327 20.67 3.10 7.10
C PRO A 327 20.74 3.30 5.58
N TYR A 328 19.84 4.13 5.07
CA TYR A 328 19.91 4.61 3.71
C TYR A 328 19.99 6.15 3.73
N GLU A 329 21.05 6.69 3.17
CA GLU A 329 21.24 8.13 3.06
C GLU A 329 20.49 8.69 1.85
N MET A 330 19.58 9.64 2.10
CA MET A 330 18.83 10.31 1.05
C MET A 330 19.78 11.11 0.16
N GLN A 331 19.76 10.83 -1.13
CA GLN A 331 20.63 11.48 -2.12
C GLN A 331 20.01 12.76 -2.67
N ARG A 332 18.67 12.84 -2.71
CA ARG A 332 17.91 13.95 -3.26
C ARG A 332 16.83 14.37 -2.26
N LEU A 333 17.01 15.54 -1.69
CA LEU A 333 16.01 16.11 -0.78
C LEU A 333 14.70 16.39 -1.53
N GLY A 334 13.60 16.39 -0.79
CA GLY A 334 12.27 16.70 -1.32
C GLY A 334 11.25 16.78 -0.19
N MET A 335 10.17 17.54 -0.39
CA MET A 335 9.12 17.67 0.61
C MET A 335 8.38 16.33 0.77
N HIS A 336 8.06 16.00 2.01
CA HIS A 336 7.38 14.78 2.44
C HIS A 336 8.13 13.46 2.12
N LYS A 337 9.35 13.53 1.63
CA LYS A 337 10.23 12.38 1.53
C LYS A 337 10.82 12.07 2.91
N GLY A 338 10.83 10.79 3.27
CA GLY A 338 11.32 10.37 4.60
C GLY A 338 11.04 8.91 4.88
N GLY A 339 11.43 8.48 6.09
CA GLY A 339 11.35 7.09 6.51
C GLY A 339 12.27 6.16 5.73
N THR A 340 13.01 5.29 6.41
CA THR A 340 14.01 4.44 5.74
C THR A 340 13.34 3.44 4.81
N TYR A 341 12.42 2.60 5.34
CA TYR A 341 11.71 1.55 4.60
C TYR A 341 10.25 1.95 4.43
N GLY A 342 9.87 2.40 3.24
CA GLY A 342 8.53 2.90 2.98
C GLY A 342 7.65 1.90 2.24
N TYR A 343 6.46 1.66 2.77
CA TYR A 343 5.33 1.01 2.10
C TYR A 343 5.66 -0.35 1.49
N PRO A 344 6.03 -1.35 2.33
CA PRO A 344 6.30 -2.68 1.83
C PRO A 344 5.03 -3.31 1.23
N HIS A 345 5.22 -4.02 0.12
CA HIS A 345 4.25 -4.94 -0.45
C HIS A 345 4.90 -6.32 -0.58
N THR A 346 4.13 -7.38 -0.35
CA THR A 346 4.67 -8.74 -0.28
C THR A 346 3.92 -9.70 -1.19
N MET A 347 4.61 -10.76 -1.58
CA MET A 347 4.08 -11.89 -2.34
C MET A 347 4.78 -13.17 -1.93
N VAL A 348 4.04 -14.25 -1.78
CA VAL A 348 4.59 -15.60 -1.59
C VAL A 348 4.59 -16.32 -2.93
N HIS A 349 5.75 -16.83 -3.33
CA HIS A 349 5.90 -17.60 -4.55
C HIS A 349 7.09 -18.56 -4.45
N ASP A 350 6.95 -19.78 -4.96
CA ASP A 350 8.00 -20.78 -5.10
C ASP A 350 8.96 -20.91 -3.89
N GLY A 351 8.38 -21.08 -2.70
CA GLY A 351 9.13 -21.28 -1.46
C GLY A 351 9.80 -20.02 -0.87
N TYR A 352 9.48 -18.85 -1.38
CA TYR A 352 9.99 -17.56 -0.89
C TYR A 352 8.87 -16.59 -0.52
N LEU A 353 9.15 -15.73 0.46
CA LEU A 353 8.45 -14.48 0.67
C LEU A 353 9.25 -13.37 -0.03
N TYR A 354 8.64 -12.72 -1.01
CA TYR A 354 9.17 -11.58 -1.75
C TYR A 354 8.59 -10.30 -1.19
N LEU A 355 9.42 -9.27 -1.12
CA LEU A 355 9.02 -7.93 -0.68
C LEU A 355 9.56 -6.88 -1.65
N ILE A 356 8.81 -5.81 -1.82
CA ILE A 356 9.25 -4.59 -2.50
C ILE A 356 8.88 -3.38 -1.65
N PHE A 357 9.74 -2.38 -1.61
CA PHE A 357 9.57 -1.16 -0.80
C PHE A 357 10.36 0.01 -1.37
N SER A 358 10.02 1.22 -0.95
CA SER A 358 10.85 2.38 -1.22
C SER A 358 11.86 2.63 -0.11
N LEU A 359 13.00 3.22 -0.46
CA LEU A 359 14.01 3.73 0.47
C LEU A 359 13.98 5.25 0.43
N ARG A 360 13.64 5.87 1.56
CA ARG A 360 13.51 7.33 1.71
C ARG A 360 12.61 7.99 0.64
N LYS A 361 11.68 7.21 0.04
CA LYS A 361 10.80 7.64 -1.06
C LYS A 361 11.56 8.16 -2.29
N GLU A 362 12.77 7.64 -2.55
CA GLU A 362 13.55 7.99 -3.75
C GLU A 362 14.12 6.78 -4.49
N ALA A 363 14.46 5.71 -3.83
CA ALA A 363 14.89 4.45 -4.45
C ALA A 363 13.85 3.36 -4.24
N VAL A 364 13.84 2.35 -5.10
CA VAL A 364 13.02 1.14 -4.98
C VAL A 364 13.93 -0.06 -4.89
N ALA A 365 13.71 -0.88 -3.86
CA ALA A 365 14.43 -2.12 -3.65
C ALA A 365 13.44 -3.26 -3.39
N ALA A 366 13.87 -4.48 -3.72
CA ALA A 366 13.16 -5.69 -3.37
C ALA A 366 14.09 -6.62 -2.59
N LEU A 367 13.50 -7.50 -1.79
CA LEU A 367 14.22 -8.59 -1.14
C LEU A 367 13.38 -9.86 -1.16
N ARG A 368 14.03 -11.00 -0.99
CA ARG A 368 13.37 -12.27 -0.75
C ARG A 368 14.00 -13.02 0.42
N VAL A 369 13.19 -13.80 1.09
CA VAL A 369 13.60 -14.68 2.18
C VAL A 369 13.01 -16.07 1.96
N PRO A 370 13.79 -17.17 2.11
CA PRO A 370 13.24 -18.51 2.00
C PRO A 370 12.23 -18.80 3.11
N LEU A 371 11.06 -19.37 2.78
CA LEU A 371 10.05 -19.74 3.79
C LEU A 371 10.58 -20.80 4.79
N SER A 372 11.58 -21.59 4.40
CA SER A 372 12.21 -22.58 5.28
C SER A 372 12.97 -21.96 6.46
N GLN A 373 13.16 -20.64 6.47
CA GLN A 373 13.80 -19.89 7.55
C GLN A 373 12.82 -19.19 8.50
N LEU A 374 11.52 -19.33 8.26
CA LEU A 374 10.46 -18.71 9.04
C LEU A 374 9.86 -19.62 10.14
#